data_4e297dff2cd8e1bb3cc83a9fee7dbf74
#
_entry.id   4e297dff2cd8e1bb3cc83a9fee7dbf74
#
_cell.length_a   1.000
_cell.length_b   1.000
_cell.length_c   1.000
_cell.angle_alpha   90.00
_cell.angle_beta   90.00
_cell.angle_gamma   90.00
#
_symmetry.space_group_name_H-M   'P 1'
#
loop_
_entity.id
_entity.type
_entity.pdbx_description
1 polymer ?
#
loop_
_entity_poly.entity_id
_entity_poly.type
_entity_poly.pdbx_seq_one_letter_code
_entity_poly.pdbx_strand_id
1 'polypeptide(L)'
;MFTRQTHRNRRLGFTLMEVLLVMAILVILGTIVVANFSGILSSSKEDAAKAQLQMFEDALKFYHLDVGQYPTADLGLEGLRAAPADANLSQKWRGPYAEKEIPADPWGSAFEYVLETDPQTNRPGFRIWSSGADLASGTEDDITVTSY
;
A
#
# COMPACT_ATOMS: atom_id res chain seq x y z
N MET A 1 -56.54 -17.79 -56.38
CA MET A 1 -55.42 -16.87 -56.63
C MET A 1 -55.08 -16.16 -55.25
N PHE A 2 -54.12 -16.68 -54.49
CA PHE A 2 -53.79 -16.14 -53.16
C PHE A 2 -52.59 -15.19 -53.30
N THR A 3 -52.80 -13.89 -53.05
CA THR A 3 -51.80 -12.86 -53.10
C THR A 3 -51.05 -12.89 -51.72
N ARG A 4 -49.81 -13.31 -51.74
CA ARG A 4 -48.88 -13.30 -50.53
C ARG A 4 -48.43 -11.87 -50.34
N GLN A 5 -48.91 -11.20 -49.25
CA GLN A 5 -48.37 -9.89 -48.82
C GLN A 5 -47.05 -10.13 -48.12
N THR A 6 -45.97 -9.70 -48.72
CA THR A 6 -44.65 -9.66 -48.08
C THR A 6 -44.55 -8.42 -47.21
N HIS A 7 -44.57 -8.63 -45.87
CA HIS A 7 -44.26 -7.57 -44.92
C HIS A 7 -42.77 -7.20 -45.03
N ARG A 8 -42.52 -6.07 -45.62
CA ARG A 8 -41.19 -5.48 -45.73
C ARG A 8 -40.84 -4.86 -44.35
N ASN A 9 -40.09 -5.57 -43.49
CA ASN A 9 -39.56 -5.03 -42.24
C ASN A 9 -38.65 -3.84 -42.58
N ARG A 10 -39.12 -2.63 -42.26
CA ARG A 10 -38.29 -1.43 -42.30
C ARG A 10 -37.26 -1.54 -41.21
N ARG A 11 -36.00 -1.75 -41.54
CA ARG A 11 -34.86 -1.61 -40.61
C ARG A 11 -34.72 -0.11 -40.35
N LEU A 12 -35.06 0.31 -39.13
CA LEU A 12 -34.79 1.67 -38.67
C LEU A 12 -33.27 1.80 -38.51
N GLY A 13 -32.65 2.64 -39.29
CA GLY A 13 -31.22 2.98 -39.14
C GLY A 13 -31.04 4.02 -38.03
N PHE A 14 -29.93 3.97 -37.36
CA PHE A 14 -29.54 4.98 -36.39
C PHE A 14 -29.29 6.33 -37.08
N THR A 15 -29.72 7.40 -36.45
CA THR A 15 -29.43 8.76 -36.90
C THR A 15 -28.05 9.22 -36.46
N LEU A 16 -27.39 10.05 -37.27
CA LEU A 16 -26.11 10.67 -36.89
C LEU A 16 -26.21 11.41 -35.54
N MET A 17 -27.34 12.07 -35.32
CA MET A 17 -27.59 12.84 -34.08
C MET A 17 -27.70 11.94 -32.84
N GLU A 18 -28.29 10.77 -32.98
CA GLU A 18 -28.40 9.78 -31.90
C GLU A 18 -27.02 9.25 -31.46
N VAL A 19 -26.13 8.97 -32.41
CA VAL A 19 -24.76 8.54 -32.11
C VAL A 19 -23.96 9.68 -31.47
N LEU A 20 -24.10 10.92 -31.95
CA LEU A 20 -23.43 12.07 -31.36
C LEU A 20 -23.90 12.33 -29.91
N LEU A 21 -25.22 12.21 -29.66
CA LEU A 21 -25.78 12.35 -28.33
C LEU A 21 -25.22 11.31 -27.34
N VAL A 22 -25.20 10.04 -27.78
CA VAL A 22 -24.63 8.94 -26.94
C VAL A 22 -23.17 9.17 -26.65
N MET A 23 -22.39 9.58 -27.69
CA MET A 23 -20.95 9.91 -27.46
C MET A 23 -20.76 11.05 -26.48
N ALA A 24 -21.58 12.11 -26.55
CA ALA A 24 -21.51 13.23 -25.62
C ALA A 24 -21.80 12.77 -24.18
N ILE A 25 -22.83 11.95 -23.98
CA ILE A 25 -23.18 11.39 -22.66
C ILE A 25 -22.05 10.50 -22.14
N LEU A 26 -21.47 9.63 -22.97
CA LEU A 26 -20.37 8.75 -22.56
C LEU A 26 -19.12 9.55 -22.14
N VAL A 27 -18.79 10.63 -22.83
CA VAL A 27 -17.67 11.51 -22.43
C VAL A 27 -17.91 12.14 -21.07
N ILE A 28 -19.12 12.68 -20.83
CA ILE A 28 -19.47 13.28 -19.52
C ILE A 28 -19.41 12.25 -18.40
N LEU A 29 -20.01 11.07 -18.60
CA LEU A 29 -19.97 10.00 -17.59
C LEU A 29 -18.54 9.49 -17.34
N GLY A 30 -17.75 9.35 -18.41
CA GLY A 30 -16.35 8.92 -18.30
C GLY A 30 -15.49 9.85 -17.43
N THR A 31 -15.66 11.15 -17.53
CA THR A 31 -14.89 12.12 -16.72
C THR A 31 -15.21 12.01 -15.23
N ILE A 32 -16.47 11.77 -14.87
CA ILE A 32 -16.89 11.60 -13.46
C ILE A 32 -16.29 10.32 -12.85
N VAL A 33 -16.27 9.24 -13.62
CA VAL A 33 -15.73 7.94 -13.14
C VAL A 33 -14.22 8.05 -12.85
N VAL A 34 -13.46 8.65 -13.75
CA VAL A 34 -12.00 8.79 -13.59
C VAL A 34 -11.63 9.60 -12.36
N ALA A 35 -12.32 10.72 -12.10
CA ALA A 35 -12.05 11.58 -10.95
C ALA A 35 -12.27 10.87 -9.61
N ASN A 36 -13.34 10.09 -9.48
CA ASN A 36 -13.63 9.33 -8.27
C ASN A 36 -12.67 8.14 -8.07
N PHE A 37 -12.27 7.48 -9.16
CA PHE A 37 -11.40 6.30 -9.08
C PHE A 37 -10.01 6.63 -8.56
N SER A 38 -9.45 7.79 -8.90
CA SER A 38 -8.13 8.23 -8.43
C SER A 38 -8.08 8.38 -6.91
N GLY A 39 -9.12 8.96 -6.29
CA GLY A 39 -9.20 9.11 -4.84
C GLY A 39 -9.30 7.78 -4.10
N ILE A 40 -10.10 6.85 -4.61
CA ILE A 40 -10.26 5.51 -4.03
C ILE A 40 -8.95 4.74 -4.08
N LEU A 41 -8.22 4.83 -5.19
CA LEU A 41 -6.93 4.14 -5.35
C LEU A 41 -5.87 4.69 -4.39
N SER A 42 -5.82 6.00 -4.17
CA SER A 42 -4.90 6.62 -3.20
C SER A 42 -5.18 6.12 -1.79
N SER A 43 -6.43 6.22 -1.32
CA SER A 43 -6.83 5.74 0.01
C SER A 43 -6.53 4.25 0.20
N SER A 44 -6.76 3.44 -0.82
CA SER A 44 -6.49 2.00 -0.77
C SER A 44 -4.99 1.69 -0.62
N LYS A 45 -4.11 2.47 -1.26
CA LYS A 45 -2.66 2.37 -1.09
C LYS A 45 -2.21 2.78 0.32
N GLU A 46 -2.76 3.87 0.84
CA GLU A 46 -2.47 4.32 2.20
C GLU A 46 -2.88 3.27 3.25
N ASP A 47 -4.06 2.69 3.11
CA ASP A 47 -4.54 1.64 4.02
C ASP A 47 -3.66 0.38 3.92
N ALA A 48 -3.20 0.02 2.73
CA ALA A 48 -2.27 -1.08 2.54
C ALA A 48 -0.91 -0.81 3.19
N ALA A 49 -0.36 0.41 3.06
CA ALA A 49 0.88 0.79 3.71
C ALA A 49 0.76 0.78 5.25
N LYS A 50 -0.34 1.31 5.79
CA LYS A 50 -0.64 1.25 7.24
C LYS A 50 -0.69 -0.18 7.75
N ALA A 51 -1.35 -1.07 7.04
CA ALA A 51 -1.44 -2.48 7.42
C ALA A 51 -0.06 -3.18 7.40
N GLN A 52 0.78 -2.88 6.40
CA GLN A 52 2.14 -3.41 6.33
C GLN A 52 3.02 -2.88 7.47
N LEU A 53 2.95 -1.58 7.76
CA LEU A 53 3.69 -0.97 8.87
C LEU A 53 3.27 -1.57 10.22
N GLN A 54 1.97 -1.84 10.41
CA GLN A 54 1.48 -2.50 11.63
C GLN A 54 2.04 -3.92 11.77
N MET A 55 2.15 -4.68 10.68
CA MET A 55 2.77 -6.01 10.70
C MET A 55 4.25 -5.93 11.09
N PHE A 56 5.00 -4.94 10.59
CA PHE A 56 6.39 -4.74 10.97
C PHE A 56 6.54 -4.29 12.42
N GLU A 57 5.65 -3.43 12.90
CA GLU A 57 5.61 -3.03 14.31
C GLU A 57 5.47 -4.24 15.22
N ASP A 58 4.52 -5.12 14.94
CA ASP A 58 4.30 -6.34 15.72
C ASP A 58 5.50 -7.27 15.65
N ALA A 59 6.09 -7.47 14.48
CA ALA A 59 7.29 -8.28 14.29
C ALA A 59 8.50 -7.72 15.06
N LEU A 60 8.69 -6.39 15.06
CA LEU A 60 9.74 -5.71 15.83
C LEU A 60 9.54 -5.86 17.34
N LYS A 61 8.30 -5.80 17.81
CA LYS A 61 7.97 -6.05 19.22
C LYS A 61 8.30 -7.49 19.63
N PHE A 62 7.97 -8.48 18.81
CA PHE A 62 8.33 -9.87 19.05
C PHE A 62 9.85 -10.07 19.04
N TYR A 63 10.55 -9.47 18.08
CA TYR A 63 12.02 -9.48 18.08
C TYR A 63 12.58 -8.91 19.39
N HIS A 64 12.09 -7.76 19.83
CA HIS A 64 12.53 -7.12 21.07
C HIS A 64 12.25 -8.00 22.31
N LEU A 65 11.11 -8.68 22.36
CA LEU A 65 10.76 -9.58 23.47
C LEU A 65 11.75 -10.74 23.60
N ASP A 66 12.19 -11.31 22.49
CA ASP A 66 13.10 -12.46 22.50
C ASP A 66 14.56 -12.02 22.66
N VAL A 67 15.01 -11.04 21.89
CA VAL A 67 16.41 -10.61 21.82
C VAL A 67 16.78 -9.61 22.92
N GLY A 68 15.81 -8.82 23.40
CA GLY A 68 15.97 -7.80 24.43
C GLY A 68 16.32 -6.41 23.90
N GLN A 69 16.43 -6.26 22.58
CA GLN A 69 16.68 -4.98 21.89
C GLN A 69 16.07 -5.03 20.48
N TYR A 70 15.91 -3.86 19.84
CA TYR A 70 15.48 -3.79 18.44
C TYR A 70 16.64 -4.07 17.47
N PRO A 71 16.38 -4.46 16.23
CA PRO A 71 17.42 -4.61 15.21
C PRO A 71 18.25 -3.32 15.06
N THR A 72 19.54 -3.46 14.81
CA THR A 72 20.42 -2.29 14.58
C THR A 72 20.01 -1.57 13.30
N ALA A 73 20.31 -0.27 13.20
CA ALA A 73 20.00 0.52 12.01
C ALA A 73 20.60 -0.07 10.72
N ASP A 74 21.77 -0.68 10.80
CA ASP A 74 22.43 -1.34 9.65
C ASP A 74 21.66 -2.56 9.13
N LEU A 75 20.99 -3.28 10.00
CA LEU A 75 20.16 -4.43 9.65
C LEU A 75 18.77 -4.00 9.19
N GLY A 76 18.26 -2.91 9.77
CA GLY A 76 16.92 -2.42 9.46
C GLY A 76 15.85 -3.51 9.65
N LEU A 77 14.84 -3.48 8.80
CA LEU A 77 13.76 -4.49 8.78
C LEU A 77 14.25 -5.89 8.34
N GLU A 78 15.37 -5.99 7.63
CA GLU A 78 15.95 -7.29 7.26
C GLU A 78 16.40 -8.10 8.50
N GLY A 79 16.69 -7.42 9.62
CA GLY A 79 16.93 -8.08 10.92
C GLY A 79 15.78 -8.93 11.43
N LEU A 80 14.56 -8.75 10.90
CA LEU A 80 13.41 -9.60 11.22
C LEU A 80 13.49 -10.99 10.57
N ARG A 81 14.32 -11.14 9.54
CA ARG A 81 14.44 -12.37 8.74
C ARG A 81 15.66 -13.22 9.08
N ALA A 82 16.71 -12.59 9.53
CA ALA A 82 17.97 -13.27 9.80
C ALA A 82 18.43 -13.01 11.23
N ALA A 83 19.06 -14.03 11.83
CA ALA A 83 19.64 -13.87 13.15
C ALA A 83 20.77 -12.83 13.12
N PRO A 84 20.89 -11.99 14.17
CA PRO A 84 21.98 -11.04 14.28
C PRO A 84 23.34 -11.74 14.30
N ALA A 85 24.37 -11.06 13.77
CA ALA A 85 25.74 -11.60 13.72
C ALA A 85 26.38 -11.76 15.10
N ASP A 86 25.93 -11.00 16.11
CA ASP A 86 26.38 -11.14 17.48
C ASP A 86 25.93 -12.48 18.06
N ALA A 87 26.88 -13.28 18.55
CA ALA A 87 26.63 -14.62 19.05
C ALA A 87 25.68 -14.66 20.27
N ASN A 88 25.72 -13.62 21.14
CA ASN A 88 24.86 -13.55 22.32
C ASN A 88 23.41 -13.21 21.94
N LEU A 89 23.23 -12.34 20.95
CA LEU A 89 21.91 -11.97 20.45
C LEU A 89 21.33 -13.10 19.59
N SER A 90 22.15 -13.75 18.78
CA SER A 90 21.77 -14.89 17.95
C SER A 90 21.23 -16.06 18.76
N GLN A 91 21.76 -16.33 19.96
CA GLN A 91 21.25 -17.37 20.86
C GLN A 91 19.85 -17.08 21.40
N LYS A 92 19.47 -15.81 21.48
CA LYS A 92 18.15 -15.38 21.94
C LYS A 92 17.13 -15.28 20.81
N TRP A 93 17.62 -15.15 19.57
CA TRP A 93 16.77 -15.00 18.40
C TRP A 93 15.96 -16.27 18.12
N ARG A 94 14.66 -16.12 17.99
CA ARG A 94 13.69 -17.22 17.76
C ARG A 94 12.95 -17.11 16.43
N GLY A 95 13.36 -16.15 15.59
CA GLY A 95 12.69 -15.92 14.30
C GLY A 95 12.83 -17.06 13.29
N PRO A 96 12.45 -16.85 12.05
CA PRO A 96 12.17 -15.54 11.47
C PRO A 96 10.86 -14.91 11.96
N TYR A 97 10.88 -13.59 12.20
CA TYR A 97 9.69 -12.80 12.57
C TYR A 97 8.97 -12.25 11.34
N ALA A 98 9.64 -12.26 10.18
CA ALA A 98 9.06 -12.03 8.87
C ALA A 98 9.45 -13.20 7.95
N GLU A 99 8.47 -13.98 7.52
CA GLU A 99 8.71 -15.18 6.70
C GLU A 99 9.12 -14.85 5.26
N LYS A 100 8.61 -13.76 4.72
CA LYS A 100 8.85 -13.32 3.34
C LYS A 100 9.86 -12.18 3.30
N GLU A 101 10.38 -11.90 2.12
CA GLU A 101 11.14 -10.69 1.87
C GLU A 101 10.34 -9.46 2.26
N ILE A 102 11.03 -8.46 2.81
CA ILE A 102 10.40 -7.18 3.14
C ILE A 102 9.91 -6.56 1.82
N PRO A 103 8.60 -6.47 1.61
CA PRO A 103 8.07 -5.94 0.36
C PRO A 103 8.33 -4.44 0.27
N ALA A 104 8.32 -3.91 -0.93
CA ALA A 104 8.19 -2.48 -1.13
C ALA A 104 6.79 -2.00 -0.67
N ASP A 105 6.69 -0.73 -0.38
CA ASP A 105 5.43 -0.09 -0.09
C ASP A 105 4.50 -0.04 -1.33
N PRO A 106 3.24 0.35 -1.21
CA PRO A 106 2.30 0.39 -2.34
C PRO A 106 2.68 1.36 -3.47
N TRP A 107 3.64 2.24 -3.27
CA TRP A 107 4.17 3.16 -4.28
C TRP A 107 5.48 2.67 -4.91
N GLY A 108 6.08 1.59 -4.35
CA GLY A 108 7.28 0.94 -4.88
C GLY A 108 8.57 1.33 -4.18
N SER A 109 8.51 2.12 -3.10
CA SER A 109 9.65 2.48 -2.26
C SER A 109 9.90 1.44 -1.17
N ALA A 110 11.12 1.38 -0.66
CA ALA A 110 11.42 0.61 0.53
C ALA A 110 10.84 1.30 1.76
N PHE A 111 10.37 0.52 2.74
CA PHE A 111 10.08 1.05 4.07
C PHE A 111 11.36 1.46 4.77
N GLU A 112 11.34 2.61 5.40
CA GLU A 112 12.46 3.14 6.14
C GLU A 112 12.36 2.78 7.63
N TYR A 113 13.51 2.65 8.28
CA TYR A 113 13.62 2.24 9.67
C TYR A 113 14.71 3.01 10.37
N VAL A 114 14.44 3.47 11.58
CA VAL A 114 15.44 4.13 12.43
C VAL A 114 15.22 3.75 13.90
N LEU A 115 16.32 3.58 14.63
CA LEU A 115 16.28 3.48 16.08
C LEU A 115 16.18 4.88 16.65
N GLU A 116 15.22 5.07 17.53
CA GLU A 116 15.02 6.32 18.27
C GLU A 116 14.90 6.04 19.76
N THR A 117 14.99 7.09 20.55
CA THR A 117 14.72 7.02 21.98
C THR A 117 13.43 7.77 22.25
N ASP A 118 12.51 7.13 22.95
CA ASP A 118 11.28 7.78 23.40
C ASP A 118 11.63 9.02 24.24
N PRO A 119 11.22 10.22 23.80
CA PRO A 119 11.57 11.46 24.49
C PRO A 119 10.96 11.60 25.87
N GLN A 120 9.90 10.84 26.19
CA GLN A 120 9.22 10.91 27.48
C GLN A 120 9.78 9.92 28.49
N THR A 121 10.09 8.71 28.06
CA THR A 121 10.51 7.61 28.96
C THR A 121 12.02 7.32 28.89
N ASN A 122 12.72 7.92 27.93
CA ASN A 122 14.15 7.67 27.64
C ASN A 122 14.45 6.18 27.34
N ARG A 123 13.46 5.45 26.82
CA ARG A 123 13.61 4.03 26.45
C ARG A 123 13.94 3.91 24.97
N PRO A 124 14.74 2.90 24.59
CA PRO A 124 14.97 2.60 23.18
C PRO A 124 13.66 2.26 22.48
N GLY A 125 13.45 2.83 21.34
CA GLY A 125 12.31 2.61 20.47
C GLY A 125 12.73 2.63 19.00
N PHE A 126 11.76 2.62 18.11
CA PHE A 126 11.98 2.71 16.68
C PHE A 126 10.90 3.57 16.02
N ARG A 127 11.24 4.04 14.85
CA ARG A 127 10.30 4.61 13.88
C ARG A 127 10.45 3.89 12.56
N ILE A 128 9.32 3.54 11.95
CA ILE A 128 9.22 2.98 10.61
C ILE A 128 8.24 3.81 9.80
N TRP A 129 8.51 4.01 8.50
CA TRP A 129 7.61 4.78 7.67
C TRP A 129 7.71 4.39 6.19
N SER A 130 6.67 4.76 5.45
CA SER A 130 6.64 4.81 4.00
C SER A 130 6.66 6.27 3.59
N SER A 131 7.43 6.61 2.56
CA SER A 131 7.52 7.96 2.00
C SER A 131 6.29 8.38 1.17
N GLY A 132 5.22 7.58 1.19
CA GLY A 132 3.97 7.97 0.55
C GLY A 132 4.01 8.10 -0.96
N ALA A 133 3.10 8.92 -1.48
CA ALA A 133 2.87 9.06 -2.91
C ALA A 133 3.93 9.91 -3.62
N ASP A 134 4.55 10.85 -2.92
CA ASP A 134 5.58 11.73 -3.47
C ASP A 134 6.99 11.11 -3.47
N LEU A 135 7.15 9.94 -2.82
CA LEU A 135 8.41 9.18 -2.71
C LEU A 135 9.52 9.96 -1.99
N ALA A 136 9.17 10.98 -1.21
CA ALA A 136 10.11 11.85 -0.51
C ALA A 136 9.90 11.74 1.00
N SER A 137 10.93 11.33 1.73
CA SER A 137 10.87 11.20 3.18
C SER A 137 10.85 12.56 3.88
N GLY A 138 10.03 12.71 4.90
CA GLY A 138 9.90 13.95 5.68
C GLY A 138 8.80 14.88 5.21
N THR A 139 7.82 14.38 4.46
CA THR A 139 6.68 15.14 3.92
C THR A 139 5.37 14.81 4.65
N GLU A 140 4.29 15.52 4.31
CA GLU A 140 2.99 15.36 4.97
C GLU A 140 2.29 14.04 4.62
N ASP A 141 2.67 13.41 3.51
CA ASP A 141 2.11 12.13 3.06
C ASP A 141 2.89 10.91 3.57
N ASP A 142 3.93 11.10 4.37
CA ASP A 142 4.60 10.03 5.09
C ASP A 142 3.63 9.28 6.02
N ILE A 143 3.60 7.97 5.87
CA ILE A 143 2.84 7.09 6.77
C ILE A 143 3.82 6.51 7.78
N THR A 144 3.71 6.94 9.01
CA THR A 144 4.69 6.63 10.07
C THR A 144 4.06 5.83 11.20
N VAL A 145 4.82 4.88 11.75
CA VAL A 145 4.53 4.16 12.98
C VAL A 145 5.75 4.25 13.91
N THR A 146 5.49 4.54 15.18
CA THR A 146 6.51 4.60 16.24
C THR A 146 6.19 3.61 17.34
N SER A 147 7.21 3.16 18.06
CA SER A 147 7.05 2.19 19.15
C SER A 147 6.59 2.80 20.49
N TYR A 148 6.38 4.10 20.52
CA TYR A 148 6.01 4.89 21.70
C TYR A 148 4.87 5.85 21.42
#